data_7a01508bb488dc65261b1a9e5cb3186a
#
_entry.id   7a01508bb488dc65261b1a9e5cb3186a
#
_cell.length_a   1.000
_cell.length_b   1.000
_cell.length_c   1.000
_cell.angle_alpha   90.00
_cell.angle_beta   90.00
_cell.angle_gamma   90.00
#
_symmetry.space_group_name_H-M   'P 1'
#
loop_
_entity.id
_entity.type
_entity.pdbx_description
1 polymer ?
#
loop_
_entity_poly.entity_id
_entity_poly.type
_entity_poly.pdbx_seq_one_letter_code
_entity_poly.pdbx_strand_id
1 'polypeptide(L)'
;MLYQAKLGDGMKQKGVKRTNSFFTTPEDAVSEAFALKEKIDGRYKNKIVWDYEGEITGSSKNLKILKGYLDGDRNSHAFYLQILSVRKSKKLTTISPIKPVKLSAKDKKALESAVRYFN
;
A
#
# COMPACT_ATOMS: atom_id res chain seq x y z
N MET A 1 -11.02 -6.67 -13.45
CA MET A 1 -10.64 -6.52 -12.02
C MET A 1 -10.40 -5.06 -11.70
N LEU A 2 -10.77 -4.66 -10.51
CA LEU A 2 -10.41 -3.36 -9.97
C LEU A 2 -9.44 -3.54 -8.81
N TYR A 3 -8.66 -2.51 -8.54
CA TYR A 3 -7.60 -2.55 -7.52
C TYR A 3 -7.78 -1.42 -6.53
N GLN A 4 -7.43 -1.67 -5.28
CA GLN A 4 -7.51 -0.68 -4.21
C GLN A 4 -6.26 -0.74 -3.36
N ALA A 5 -5.72 0.44 -3.03
CA ALA A 5 -4.61 0.55 -2.10
C ALA A 5 -5.13 0.61 -0.66
N LYS A 6 -4.42 -0.04 0.24
CA LYS A 6 -4.74 -0.02 1.66
C LYS A 6 -3.47 -0.02 2.48
N LEU A 7 -3.45 0.76 3.54
CA LEU A 7 -2.38 0.75 4.52
C LEU A 7 -3.00 0.60 5.90
N GLY A 8 -2.81 -0.55 6.51
CA GLY A 8 -3.41 -0.87 7.80
C GLY A 8 -2.41 -1.42 8.78
N ASP A 9 -2.76 -1.38 10.06
CA ASP A 9 -1.92 -1.87 11.14
C ASP A 9 -2.04 -3.38 11.37
N GLY A 10 -2.71 -4.09 10.50
CA GLY A 10 -2.85 -5.55 10.58
C GLY A 10 -3.79 -6.05 11.65
N MET A 11 -4.23 -5.20 12.56
CA MET A 11 -5.08 -5.64 13.66
C MET A 11 -6.56 -5.45 13.42
N LYS A 12 -7.01 -4.35 13.11
CA LYS A 12 -8.43 -4.07 12.86
C LYS A 12 -8.56 -2.70 12.30
N GLN A 13 -9.02 -2.44 11.23
CA GLN A 13 -9.66 -1.20 10.87
C GLN A 13 -8.88 0.11 11.06
N LYS A 14 -7.78 0.12 11.80
CA LYS A 14 -6.92 1.31 11.86
C LYS A 14 -6.01 1.30 10.66
N GLY A 15 -6.41 1.98 9.63
CA GLY A 15 -5.64 2.05 8.42
C GLY A 15 -6.00 3.29 7.66
N VAL A 16 -5.26 3.55 6.59
CA VAL A 16 -5.51 4.66 5.70
C VAL A 16 -5.87 4.10 4.34
N LYS A 17 -7.05 4.43 3.86
CA LYS A 17 -7.47 4.20 2.50
C LYS A 17 -8.52 5.24 2.15
N ARG A 18 -8.61 5.59 0.87
CA ARG A 18 -9.74 6.39 0.43
C ARG A 18 -10.94 5.47 0.25
N THR A 19 -12.06 5.82 0.86
CA THR A 19 -13.30 5.05 0.76
C THR A 19 -13.77 5.01 -0.69
N ASN A 20 -14.10 3.80 -1.18
CA ASN A 20 -14.60 3.58 -2.55
C ASN A 20 -13.64 4.07 -3.63
N SER A 21 -12.34 4.03 -3.37
CA SER A 21 -11.32 4.45 -4.33
C SER A 21 -10.76 3.22 -5.03
N PHE A 22 -11.21 2.99 -6.25
CA PHE A 22 -10.81 1.85 -7.05
C PHE A 22 -10.11 2.30 -8.32
N PHE A 23 -9.16 1.50 -8.79
CA PHE A 23 -8.35 1.80 -9.96
C PHE A 23 -8.48 0.69 -10.98
N THR A 24 -8.36 1.05 -12.25
CA THR A 24 -8.45 0.07 -13.34
C THR A 24 -7.15 -0.68 -13.55
N THR A 25 -6.03 -0.14 -13.09
CA THR A 25 -4.71 -0.77 -13.24
C THR A 25 -4.04 -0.98 -11.90
N PRO A 26 -3.24 -2.05 -11.76
CA PRO A 26 -2.47 -2.24 -10.54
C PRO A 26 -1.41 -1.15 -10.33
N GLU A 27 -0.87 -0.57 -11.41
CA GLU A 27 0.09 0.53 -11.30
C GLU A 27 -0.50 1.74 -10.57
N ASP A 28 -1.75 2.10 -10.88
CA ASP A 28 -2.43 3.20 -10.22
C ASP A 28 -2.63 2.91 -8.73
N ALA A 29 -3.02 1.67 -8.40
CA ALA A 29 -3.19 1.26 -7.00
C ALA A 29 -1.86 1.29 -6.25
N VAL A 30 -0.77 0.82 -6.87
CA VAL A 30 0.56 0.85 -6.26
C VAL A 30 1.00 2.30 -6.04
N SER A 31 0.77 3.18 -7.00
CA SER A 31 1.09 4.60 -6.87
C SER A 31 0.38 5.21 -5.66
N GLU A 32 -0.92 4.97 -5.52
CA GLU A 32 -1.67 5.49 -4.38
C GLU A 32 -1.21 4.85 -3.06
N ALA A 33 -0.85 3.57 -3.07
CA ALA A 33 -0.32 2.90 -1.88
C ALA A 33 0.89 3.64 -1.32
N PHE A 34 1.82 4.06 -2.17
CA PHE A 34 2.99 4.81 -1.72
C PHE A 34 2.64 6.24 -1.31
N ALA A 35 1.59 6.84 -1.87
CA ALA A 35 1.08 8.12 -1.38
C ALA A 35 0.49 7.98 0.02
N LEU A 36 -0.22 6.89 0.30
CA LEU A 36 -0.73 6.59 1.64
C LEU A 36 0.41 6.36 2.62
N LYS A 37 1.47 5.70 2.18
CA LYS A 37 2.68 5.50 3.00
C LYS A 37 3.27 6.85 3.42
N GLU A 38 3.39 7.80 2.50
CA GLU A 38 3.86 9.14 2.83
C GLU A 38 2.99 9.83 3.89
N LYS A 39 1.67 9.68 3.77
CA LYS A 39 0.74 10.24 4.75
C LYS A 39 0.92 9.64 6.12
N ILE A 40 1.04 8.32 6.22
CA ILE A 40 1.18 7.66 7.51
C ILE A 40 2.54 7.94 8.13
N ASP A 41 3.59 8.02 7.33
CA ASP A 41 4.91 8.42 7.81
C ASP A 41 4.86 9.82 8.46
N GLY A 42 4.13 10.74 7.84
CA GLY A 42 3.94 12.07 8.40
C GLY A 42 3.18 12.05 9.72
N ARG A 43 2.12 11.23 9.83
CA ARG A 43 1.35 11.10 11.07
C ARG A 43 2.18 10.58 12.23
N TYR A 44 3.07 9.64 11.97
CA TYR A 44 3.93 9.03 12.97
C TYR A 44 5.30 9.67 13.05
N LYS A 45 5.48 10.86 12.46
CA LYS A 45 6.74 11.63 12.50
C LYS A 45 7.95 10.82 12.05
N ASN A 46 7.76 10.02 11.01
CA ASN A 46 8.78 9.15 10.42
C ASN A 46 9.34 8.09 11.39
N LYS A 47 8.54 7.68 12.36
CA LYS A 47 8.94 6.64 13.31
C LYS A 47 8.68 5.22 12.84
N ILE A 48 7.99 5.04 11.71
CA ILE A 48 7.75 3.72 11.16
C ILE A 48 9.00 3.27 10.39
N VAL A 49 9.55 2.14 10.79
CA VAL A 49 10.70 1.53 10.10
C VAL A 49 10.16 0.49 9.13
N TRP A 50 10.34 0.75 7.84
CA TRP A 50 9.84 -0.11 6.77
C TRP A 50 10.86 -1.18 6.42
N ASP A 51 10.39 -2.42 6.27
CA ASP A 51 11.24 -3.55 5.89
C ASP A 51 11.30 -3.66 4.37
N TYR A 52 12.34 -3.06 3.78
CA TYR A 52 12.55 -3.12 2.33
C TYR A 52 13.24 -4.41 1.87
N GLU A 53 13.72 -5.21 2.81
CA GLU A 53 14.39 -6.47 2.49
C GLU A 53 13.43 -7.65 2.46
N GLY A 54 12.23 -7.47 3.02
CA GLY A 54 11.20 -8.48 2.98
C GLY A 54 10.64 -8.71 1.58
N GLU A 55 10.18 -9.92 1.34
CA GLU A 55 9.58 -10.26 0.06
C GLU A 55 8.13 -9.79 -0.03
N ILE A 56 7.69 -9.52 -1.25
CA ILE A 56 6.27 -9.31 -1.51
C ILE A 56 5.54 -10.62 -1.27
N THR A 57 4.52 -10.59 -0.42
CA THR A 57 3.77 -11.79 -0.04
C THR A 57 2.28 -11.59 -0.30
N GLY A 58 1.53 -12.67 -0.17
CA GLY A 58 0.09 -12.67 -0.32
C GLY A 58 -0.36 -13.30 -1.63
N SER A 59 -1.61 -13.07 -1.97
CA SER A 59 -2.23 -13.63 -3.17
C SER A 59 -2.59 -12.51 -4.15
N SER A 60 -3.07 -12.90 -5.33
CA SER A 60 -3.57 -11.92 -6.31
C SER A 60 -4.75 -11.09 -5.79
N LYS A 61 -5.43 -11.55 -4.75
CA LYS A 61 -6.55 -10.82 -4.13
C LYS A 61 -6.10 -9.81 -3.08
N ASN A 62 -4.97 -10.07 -2.41
CA ASN A 62 -4.45 -9.22 -1.35
C ASN A 62 -2.93 -9.35 -1.34
N LEU A 63 -2.27 -8.45 -2.04
CA LEU A 63 -0.82 -8.42 -2.14
C LEU A 63 -0.24 -7.51 -1.08
N LYS A 64 0.68 -8.01 -0.27
CA LYS A 64 1.39 -7.25 0.75
C LYS A 64 2.75 -6.84 0.21
N ILE A 65 2.95 -5.53 0.04
CA ILE A 65 4.16 -4.98 -0.58
C ILE A 65 5.25 -4.75 0.46
N LEU A 66 4.91 -4.06 1.54
CA LEU A 66 5.86 -3.69 2.60
C LEU A 66 5.23 -3.91 3.97
N LYS A 67 6.09 -4.24 4.93
CA LYS A 67 5.75 -4.22 6.36
C LYS A 67 6.51 -3.08 7.02
N GLY A 68 5.84 -2.40 7.96
CA GLY A 68 6.47 -1.35 8.74
C GLY A 68 6.26 -1.57 10.23
N TYR A 69 7.23 -1.17 11.02
CA TYR A 69 7.18 -1.33 12.48
C TYR A 69 7.41 0.00 13.16
N LEU A 70 6.50 0.38 14.06
CA LEU A 70 6.63 1.63 14.80
C LEU A 70 7.86 1.55 15.70
N ASP A 71 8.74 2.55 15.60
CA ASP A 71 10.03 2.59 16.31
C ASP A 71 10.92 1.36 16.06
N GLY A 72 10.64 0.59 14.99
CA GLY A 72 11.38 -0.63 14.69
C GLY A 72 11.04 -1.81 15.60
N ASP A 73 10.00 -1.70 16.41
CA ASP A 73 9.62 -2.74 17.37
C ASP A 73 8.89 -3.89 16.64
N ARG A 74 9.59 -4.98 16.40
CA ARG A 74 9.04 -6.15 15.71
C ARG A 74 8.07 -6.96 16.55
N ASN A 75 7.93 -6.64 17.84
CA ASN A 75 6.92 -7.25 18.69
C ASN A 75 5.60 -6.49 18.64
N SER A 76 5.59 -5.29 18.06
CA SER A 76 4.36 -4.55 17.84
C SER A 76 3.66 -5.05 16.58
N HIS A 77 2.40 -4.61 16.39
CA HIS A 77 1.66 -4.96 15.19
C HIS A 77 2.25 -4.23 13.99
N ALA A 78 2.50 -4.97 12.92
CA ALA A 78 3.07 -4.41 11.71
C ALA A 78 2.03 -3.60 10.93
N PHE A 79 2.49 -2.51 10.32
CA PHE A 79 1.73 -1.85 9.26
C PHE A 79 1.97 -2.59 7.96
N TYR A 80 0.91 -2.81 7.19
CA TYR A 80 1.01 -3.49 5.90
C TYR A 80 0.56 -2.56 4.78
N LEU A 81 1.45 -2.37 3.82
CA LEU A 81 1.12 -1.69 2.58
C LEU A 81 0.59 -2.74 1.60
N GLN A 82 -0.68 -2.63 1.20
CA GLN A 82 -1.39 -3.69 0.51
C GLN A 82 -2.11 -3.20 -0.74
N ILE A 83 -2.23 -4.10 -1.70
CA ILE A 83 -3.09 -3.91 -2.87
C ILE A 83 -4.16 -4.99 -2.85
N LEU A 84 -5.42 -4.58 -2.86
CA LEU A 84 -6.56 -5.47 -2.91
C LEU A 84 -7.08 -5.52 -4.34
N SER A 85 -7.45 -6.71 -4.79
CA SER A 85 -8.10 -6.90 -6.09
C SER A 85 -9.54 -7.30 -5.86
N VAL A 86 -10.47 -6.62 -6.53
CA VAL A 86 -11.90 -6.90 -6.40
C VAL A 86 -12.52 -7.04 -7.78
N ARG A 87 -13.64 -7.76 -7.85
CA ARG A 87 -14.39 -7.89 -9.09
C ARG A 87 -15.02 -6.56 -9.46
N LYS A 88 -14.93 -6.21 -10.74
CA LYS A 88 -15.63 -5.05 -11.26
C LYS A 88 -17.12 -5.23 -11.08
N SER A 89 -17.80 -4.22 -10.53
CA SER A 89 -19.26 -4.21 -10.44
C SER A 89 -19.79 -2.82 -10.81
N LYS A 90 -21.06 -2.76 -11.14
CA LYS A 90 -21.70 -1.50 -11.54
C LYS A 90 -21.74 -0.47 -10.41
N LYS A 91 -21.56 -0.92 -9.16
CA LYS A 91 -21.59 -0.05 -7.98
C LYS A 91 -20.23 0.57 -7.68
N LEU A 92 -19.15 0.08 -8.28
CA LEU A 92 -17.81 0.57 -8.03
C LEU A 92 -17.40 1.57 -9.10
N THR A 93 -16.93 2.73 -8.66
CA THR A 93 -16.46 3.77 -9.57
C THR A 93 -14.93 3.88 -9.45
N THR A 94 -14.30 4.21 -10.57
CA THR A 94 -12.85 4.40 -10.59
C THR A 94 -12.53 5.88 -10.51
N ILE A 95 -11.38 6.19 -9.91
CA ILE A 95 -10.90 7.56 -9.77
C ILE A 95 -9.42 7.60 -10.13
N SER A 96 -8.89 8.82 -10.26
CA SER A 96 -7.46 9.02 -10.46
C SER A 96 -6.72 8.80 -9.15
N PRO A 97 -5.55 8.13 -9.17
CA PRO A 97 -4.78 7.90 -7.95
C PRO A 97 -4.15 9.18 -7.43
N ILE A 98 -3.94 9.23 -6.11
CA ILE A 98 -3.04 10.22 -5.51
C ILE A 98 -1.63 9.71 -5.77
N LYS A 99 -0.77 10.59 -6.30
CA LYS A 99 0.62 10.22 -6.56
C LYS A 99 1.50 10.59 -5.38
N PRO A 100 2.51 9.77 -5.05
CA PRO A 100 3.46 10.13 -4.01
C PRO A 100 4.30 11.33 -4.45
N VAL A 101 4.65 12.17 -3.48
CA VAL A 101 5.42 13.40 -3.73
C VAL A 101 6.92 13.18 -3.56
N LYS A 102 7.29 12.42 -2.51
CA LYS A 102 8.69 12.18 -2.17
C LYS A 102 8.95 10.67 -2.08
N LEU A 103 9.51 10.10 -3.12
CA LEU A 103 9.92 8.71 -3.10
C LEU A 103 11.41 8.62 -2.87
N SER A 104 11.82 7.89 -1.83
CA SER A 104 13.22 7.54 -1.64
C SER A 104 13.64 6.53 -2.71
N ALA A 105 14.95 6.30 -2.84
CA ALA A 105 15.45 5.28 -3.76
C ALA A 105 14.90 3.89 -3.43
N LYS A 106 14.78 3.57 -2.13
CA LYS A 106 14.20 2.30 -1.68
C LYS A 106 12.71 2.21 -2.02
N ASP A 107 11.97 3.30 -1.85
CA ASP A 107 10.54 3.34 -2.21
C ASP A 107 10.33 3.15 -3.71
N LYS A 108 11.12 3.81 -4.54
CA LYS A 108 11.05 3.64 -6.00
C LYS A 108 11.28 2.19 -6.41
N LYS A 109 12.28 1.56 -5.82
CA LYS A 109 12.61 0.16 -6.10
C LYS A 109 11.48 -0.77 -5.67
N ALA A 110 10.90 -0.56 -4.48
CA ALA A 110 9.78 -1.33 -3.99
C ALA A 110 8.54 -1.14 -4.87
N LEU A 111 8.28 0.09 -5.30
CA LEU A 111 7.16 0.40 -6.19
C LEU A 111 7.32 -0.35 -7.53
N GLU A 112 8.49 -0.31 -8.13
CA GLU A 112 8.77 -1.01 -9.37
C GLU A 112 8.60 -2.52 -9.23
N SER A 113 9.06 -3.09 -8.13
CA SER A 113 8.91 -4.52 -7.85
C SER A 113 7.44 -4.90 -7.71
N ALA A 114 6.65 -4.07 -7.04
CA ALA A 114 5.22 -4.32 -6.88
C ALA A 114 4.49 -4.26 -8.23
N VAL A 115 4.81 -3.29 -9.08
CA VAL A 115 4.22 -3.17 -10.41
C VAL A 115 4.56 -4.40 -11.26
N ARG A 116 5.80 -4.86 -11.21
CA ARG A 116 6.22 -6.05 -11.96
C ARG A 116 5.48 -7.31 -11.52
N TYR A 117 5.08 -7.39 -10.27
CA TYR A 117 4.35 -8.54 -9.77
C TYR A 117 3.04 -8.76 -10.55
N PHE A 118 2.41 -7.70 -11.01
CA PHE A 118 1.16 -7.77 -11.76
C PHE A 118 1.34 -7.91 -13.28
N ASN A 119 2.56 -7.85 -13.76
CA ASN A 119 2.84 -7.93 -15.21
C ASN A 119 3.21 -9.37 -15.65
#